data_d4bb1b65a36df93be004d73672ea6710
#
_entry.id   d4bb1b65a36df93be004d73672ea6710
#
_cell.length_a   1.000
_cell.length_b   1.000
_cell.length_c   1.000
_cell.angle_alpha   90.00
_cell.angle_beta   90.00
_cell.angle_gamma   90.00
#
_symmetry.space_group_name_H-M   'P 1'
#
loop_
_entity.id
_entity.type
_entity.pdbx_description
1 polymer ?
#
loop_
_entity_poly.entity_id
_entity_poly.type
_entity_poly.pdbx_seq_one_letter_code
_entity_poly.pdbx_strand_id
1 'polypeptide(L)'
;MSTGATSGVLVAVCTTHGVRDDGGRAGRTGIDKRPRTGPVAIADDVLDGDLVGDELRHGGRDQALYAHARDEARRWAIELGREVPPGWFGESLAVDGLAVTDAVIGQRWRIGGDRLGAAVLEVTLPRTPCTTFSRWVEEPHWVTRFTERADVGAYLRVVQPGTVKAGDVVEVVSTPEHGVTVRQLFTRTDPAARSRPGPGPQGRGRGRAGPRPGRARNARRHRPGETSTIPLPDRHPTDRMTS
;
A
#
# COMPACT_ATOMS: atom_id res chain seq x y z
N MET A 1 14.32 0.40 -24.93
CA MET A 1 14.28 1.13 -23.66
C MET A 1 12.83 1.52 -23.45
N SER A 2 12.15 0.95 -22.47
CA SER A 2 10.77 1.33 -22.14
C SER A 2 10.84 2.68 -21.44
N THR A 3 10.32 3.73 -22.07
CA THR A 3 10.13 5.03 -21.42
C THR A 3 9.01 4.86 -20.39
N GLY A 4 9.38 4.58 -19.13
CA GLY A 4 8.44 4.62 -18.02
C GLY A 4 7.74 5.99 -17.97
N ALA A 5 6.54 6.03 -17.40
CA ALA A 5 5.84 7.29 -17.19
C ALA A 5 6.72 8.26 -16.41
N THR A 6 6.82 9.49 -16.89
CA THR A 6 7.61 10.56 -16.26
C THR A 6 6.78 11.43 -15.31
N SER A 7 5.49 11.17 -15.24
CA SER A 7 4.58 11.87 -14.33
C SER A 7 3.43 10.98 -13.88
N GLY A 8 2.88 11.29 -12.71
CA GLY A 8 1.70 10.69 -12.13
C GLY A 8 0.91 11.72 -11.33
N VAL A 9 -0.06 11.26 -10.56
CA VAL A 9 -0.91 12.10 -9.72
C VAL A 9 -0.86 11.59 -8.28
N LEU A 10 -0.73 12.49 -7.34
CA LEU A 10 -0.88 12.20 -5.92
C LEU A 10 -2.37 12.06 -5.60
N VAL A 11 -2.83 10.83 -5.46
CA VAL A 11 -4.26 10.54 -5.21
C VAL A 11 -4.66 10.88 -3.78
N ALA A 12 -3.75 10.65 -2.84
CA ALA A 12 -3.96 11.00 -1.44
C ALA A 12 -2.64 11.25 -0.73
N VAL A 13 -2.69 12.19 0.21
CA VAL A 13 -1.69 12.36 1.28
C VAL A 13 -2.29 11.75 2.54
N CYS A 14 -1.60 10.79 3.14
CA CYS A 14 -2.10 10.07 4.30
C CYS A 14 -1.19 10.30 5.50
N THR A 15 -1.81 10.60 6.64
CA THR A 15 -1.11 10.77 7.92
C THR A 15 -1.69 9.83 8.97
N THR A 16 -1.00 9.64 10.07
CA THR A 16 -1.46 8.85 11.20
C THR A 16 -2.82 9.33 11.67
N HIS A 17 -3.82 8.44 11.61
CA HIS A 17 -5.17 8.71 12.12
C HIS A 17 -5.26 8.47 13.62
N GLY A 18 -4.56 7.45 14.09
CA GLY A 18 -4.50 7.10 15.51
C GLY A 18 -3.29 6.24 15.82
N VAL A 19 -2.73 6.46 17.00
CA VAL A 19 -1.66 5.62 17.53
C VAL A 19 -2.30 4.39 18.15
N ARG A 20 -1.84 3.20 17.74
CA ARG A 20 -2.32 1.92 18.25
C ARG A 20 -1.25 1.22 19.04
N ASP A 21 -1.68 0.35 19.98
CA ASP A 21 -0.80 -0.64 20.54
C ASP A 21 -0.39 -1.63 19.44
N ASP A 22 0.90 -1.81 19.27
CA ASP A 22 1.44 -2.75 18.27
C ASP A 22 1.39 -4.21 18.77
N GLY A 23 1.16 -4.45 20.05
CA GLY A 23 1.25 -5.78 20.66
C GLY A 23 2.66 -6.40 20.55
N GLY A 24 3.64 -5.62 20.15
CA GLY A 24 5.01 -6.04 19.92
C GLY A 24 6.03 -5.17 20.64
N ARG A 25 7.29 -5.33 20.25
CA ARG A 25 8.44 -4.67 20.88
C ARG A 25 8.45 -3.15 20.73
N ALA A 26 7.82 -2.63 19.67
CA ALA A 26 7.68 -1.19 19.45
C ALA A 26 6.68 -0.54 20.42
N GLY A 27 5.76 -1.32 20.99
CA GLY A 27 4.72 -0.87 21.91
C GLY A 27 3.64 -0.02 21.24
N ARG A 28 4.00 0.85 20.29
CA ARG A 28 3.07 1.79 19.62
C ARG A 28 3.38 1.86 18.12
N THR A 29 2.33 2.07 17.30
CA THR A 29 2.46 2.24 15.85
C THR A 29 1.54 3.31 15.31
N GLY A 30 2.01 4.08 14.32
CA GLY A 30 1.25 5.02 13.51
C GLY A 30 0.85 4.45 12.14
N ILE A 31 0.80 3.13 11.97
CA ILE A 31 0.53 2.48 10.68
C ILE A 31 -0.89 2.73 10.15
N ASP A 32 -1.86 3.01 11.03
CA ASP A 32 -3.22 3.41 10.64
C ASP A 32 -3.17 4.83 10.05
N LYS A 33 -2.85 4.91 8.77
CA LYS A 33 -2.83 6.17 8.03
C LYS A 33 -4.09 6.33 7.21
N ARG A 34 -4.57 7.59 7.14
CA ARG A 34 -5.78 7.93 6.38
C ARG A 34 -5.59 9.19 5.58
N PRO A 35 -6.32 9.33 4.45
CA PRO A 35 -6.27 10.52 3.62
C PRO A 35 -6.59 11.80 4.41
N ARG A 36 -5.78 12.83 4.18
CA ARG A 36 -6.01 14.21 4.67
C ARG A 36 -6.71 15.04 3.61
N THR A 37 -7.56 15.92 4.07
CA THR A 37 -8.15 16.96 3.22
C THR A 37 -7.25 18.20 3.23
N GLY A 38 -7.10 18.83 2.05
CA GLY A 38 -6.34 20.05 1.90
C GLY A 38 -4.80 19.84 1.85
N PRO A 39 -4.05 20.94 1.86
CA PRO A 39 -2.60 20.93 1.79
C PRO A 39 -1.96 20.41 3.09
N VAL A 40 -0.87 19.66 2.95
CA VAL A 40 -0.07 19.12 4.07
C VAL A 40 1.39 19.53 3.85
N ALA A 41 2.00 20.11 4.87
CA ALA A 41 3.41 20.53 4.81
C ALA A 41 4.35 19.34 4.96
N ILE A 42 5.43 19.38 4.21
CA ILE A 42 6.60 18.51 4.37
C ILE A 42 7.76 19.40 4.80
N ALA A 43 8.24 19.22 6.03
CA ALA A 43 9.34 19.99 6.59
C ALA A 43 10.22 19.10 7.46
N ASP A 44 11.52 19.36 7.49
CA ASP A 44 12.49 18.71 8.37
C ASP A 44 12.39 17.17 8.40
N ASP A 45 12.23 16.57 7.20
CA ASP A 45 12.07 15.14 7.01
C ASP A 45 10.77 14.54 7.63
N VAL A 46 9.76 15.39 7.89
CA VAL A 46 8.48 15.00 8.48
C VAL A 46 7.30 15.51 7.63
N LEU A 47 6.29 14.68 7.47
CA LEU A 47 4.97 15.08 6.97
C LEU A 47 4.11 15.56 8.13
N ASP A 48 3.59 16.79 8.06
CA ASP A 48 2.78 17.37 9.15
C ASP A 48 1.59 16.46 9.54
N GLY A 49 1.49 16.19 10.84
CA GLY A 49 0.50 15.28 11.40
C GLY A 49 0.79 13.79 11.20
N ASP A 50 1.98 13.45 10.70
CA ASP A 50 2.40 12.04 10.64
C ASP A 50 3.23 11.66 11.89
N LEU A 51 3.24 10.36 12.22
CA LEU A 51 3.96 9.85 13.37
C LEU A 51 4.66 8.54 13.03
N VAL A 52 5.95 8.48 13.36
CA VAL A 52 6.74 7.24 13.29
C VAL A 52 6.67 6.57 14.67
N GLY A 53 6.07 5.38 14.72
CA GLY A 53 5.86 4.68 16.01
C GLY A 53 7.12 4.05 16.59
N ASP A 54 8.07 3.63 15.75
CA ASP A 54 9.34 3.00 16.16
C ASP A 54 10.50 3.77 15.52
N GLU A 55 10.91 4.87 16.17
CA GLU A 55 11.98 5.73 15.70
C GLU A 55 13.36 5.04 15.64
N LEU A 56 13.54 3.93 16.38
CA LEU A 56 14.80 3.18 16.39
C LEU A 56 14.99 2.30 15.15
N ARG A 57 13.90 1.93 14.49
CA ARG A 57 13.90 0.99 13.35
C ARG A 57 13.26 1.54 12.08
N HIS A 58 12.37 2.49 12.25
CA HIS A 58 11.64 3.16 11.19
C HIS A 58 11.78 4.66 11.36
N GLY A 59 11.91 5.38 10.26
CA GLY A 59 12.14 6.81 10.26
C GLY A 59 13.58 7.17 9.93
N GLY A 60 13.95 8.39 10.26
CA GLY A 60 15.19 9.01 9.81
C GLY A 60 15.07 9.52 8.38
N ARG A 61 16.10 10.25 7.96
CA ARG A 61 16.10 11.02 6.72
C ARG A 61 15.74 10.21 5.47
N ASP A 62 16.21 8.96 5.38
CA ASP A 62 16.00 8.11 4.21
C ASP A 62 14.67 7.37 4.20
N GLN A 63 13.88 7.52 5.26
CA GLN A 63 12.55 6.94 5.43
C GLN A 63 11.54 8.00 5.89
N ALA A 64 11.74 9.25 5.49
CA ALA A 64 10.90 10.37 5.87
C ALA A 64 9.46 10.19 5.42
N LEU A 65 9.25 9.70 4.19
CA LEU A 65 7.94 9.39 3.63
C LEU A 65 7.95 8.00 2.99
N TYR A 66 6.76 7.42 2.90
CA TYR A 66 6.55 6.17 2.17
C TYR A 66 5.51 6.38 1.07
N ALA A 67 5.86 6.03 -0.16
CA ALA A 67 4.98 6.08 -1.32
C ALA A 67 4.59 4.67 -1.79
N HIS A 68 3.32 4.51 -2.20
CA HIS A 68 2.82 3.28 -2.79
C HIS A 68 1.97 3.57 -4.03
N ALA A 69 2.12 2.74 -5.08
CA ALA A 69 1.38 2.92 -6.32
C ALA A 69 -0.07 2.40 -6.20
N ARG A 70 -1.03 3.17 -6.71
CA ARG A 70 -2.44 2.75 -6.71
C ARG A 70 -2.71 1.52 -7.58
N ASP A 71 -1.97 1.36 -8.67
CA ASP A 71 -2.05 0.15 -9.50
C ASP A 71 -1.61 -1.11 -8.75
N GLU A 72 -0.55 -1.01 -7.95
CA GLU A 72 -0.09 -2.08 -7.07
C GLU A 72 -1.15 -2.39 -6.00
N ALA A 73 -1.73 -1.37 -5.39
CA ALA A 73 -2.82 -1.53 -4.42
C ALA A 73 -4.09 -2.17 -5.03
N ARG A 74 -4.44 -1.81 -6.27
CA ARG A 74 -5.58 -2.45 -6.99
C ARG A 74 -5.32 -3.94 -7.22
N ARG A 75 -4.08 -4.35 -7.56
CA ARG A 75 -3.74 -5.76 -7.70
C ARG A 75 -3.90 -6.51 -6.38
N TRP A 76 -3.51 -5.90 -5.27
CA TRP A 76 -3.75 -6.45 -3.93
C TRP A 76 -5.23 -6.54 -3.60
N ALA A 77 -6.04 -5.52 -3.94
CA ALA A 77 -7.49 -5.52 -3.71
C ALA A 77 -8.18 -6.71 -4.42
N ILE A 78 -7.76 -6.99 -5.67
CA ILE A 78 -8.27 -8.15 -6.44
C ILE A 78 -7.90 -9.47 -5.75
N GLU A 79 -6.65 -9.64 -5.31
CA GLU A 79 -6.18 -10.85 -4.64
C GLU A 79 -6.87 -11.08 -3.29
N LEU A 80 -7.07 -10.00 -2.53
CA LEU A 80 -7.67 -10.05 -1.20
C LEU A 80 -9.21 -10.09 -1.23
N GLY A 81 -9.83 -9.84 -2.39
CA GLY A 81 -11.28 -9.76 -2.53
C GLY A 81 -11.93 -8.65 -1.71
N ARG A 82 -11.18 -7.59 -1.41
CA ARG A 82 -11.65 -6.44 -0.63
C ARG A 82 -11.00 -5.12 -1.08
N GLU A 83 -11.57 -4.00 -0.64
CA GLU A 83 -10.97 -2.70 -0.92
C GLU A 83 -9.63 -2.52 -0.18
N VAL A 84 -8.70 -1.87 -0.87
CA VAL A 84 -7.41 -1.43 -0.36
C VAL A 84 -7.33 0.09 -0.55
N PRO A 85 -7.85 0.87 0.42
CA PRO A 85 -7.86 2.33 0.31
C PRO A 85 -6.46 2.93 0.43
N PRO A 86 -6.26 4.21 0.05
CA PRO A 86 -5.04 4.94 0.37
C PRO A 86 -4.75 4.94 1.87
N GLY A 87 -3.47 4.75 2.24
CA GLY A 87 -3.02 4.63 3.63
C GLY A 87 -3.00 3.21 4.17
N TRP A 88 -3.62 2.23 3.47
CA TRP A 88 -3.75 0.86 3.95
C TRP A 88 -2.41 0.14 4.14
N PHE A 89 -1.41 0.40 3.29
CA PHE A 89 -0.06 -0.10 3.45
C PHE A 89 0.77 0.71 4.47
N GLY A 90 0.18 1.72 5.12
CA GLY A 90 0.89 2.69 5.95
C GLY A 90 1.65 3.72 5.13
N GLU A 91 1.29 3.90 3.85
CA GLU A 91 1.91 4.90 2.99
C GLU A 91 1.45 6.31 3.32
N SER A 92 2.38 7.25 3.21
CA SER A 92 2.13 8.68 3.32
C SER A 92 1.63 9.26 1.99
N LEU A 93 2.09 8.70 0.87
CA LEU A 93 1.79 9.16 -0.48
C LEU A 93 1.20 8.02 -1.32
N ALA A 94 -0.07 8.12 -1.68
CA ALA A 94 -0.71 7.21 -2.62
C ALA A 94 -0.64 7.82 -4.04
N VAL A 95 0.13 7.19 -4.95
CA VAL A 95 0.46 7.75 -6.27
C VAL A 95 -0.18 6.89 -7.36
N ASP A 96 -0.79 7.53 -8.34
CA ASP A 96 -1.31 6.89 -9.55
C ASP A 96 -0.52 7.32 -10.79
N GLY A 97 -0.41 6.45 -11.78
CA GLY A 97 0.28 6.73 -13.03
C GLY A 97 1.81 6.63 -12.99
N LEU A 98 2.44 6.42 -11.81
CA LEU A 98 3.87 6.10 -11.69
C LEU A 98 4.06 4.69 -11.13
N ALA A 99 5.00 3.96 -11.71
CA ALA A 99 5.44 2.66 -11.22
C ALA A 99 6.39 2.84 -10.02
N VAL A 100 5.85 3.09 -8.82
CA VAL A 100 6.63 3.47 -7.62
C VAL A 100 7.68 2.42 -7.27
N THR A 101 7.32 1.13 -7.29
CA THR A 101 8.26 0.03 -7.00
C THR A 101 9.33 -0.14 -8.09
N ASP A 102 9.09 0.34 -9.29
CA ASP A 102 10.06 0.29 -10.40
C ASP A 102 10.81 1.63 -10.58
N ALA A 103 10.61 2.60 -9.69
CA ALA A 103 11.40 3.83 -9.64
C ALA A 103 12.87 3.52 -9.36
N VAL A 104 13.78 4.30 -9.96
CA VAL A 104 15.23 4.15 -9.77
C VAL A 104 15.64 4.76 -8.42
N ILE A 105 16.46 4.06 -7.66
CA ILE A 105 17.04 4.59 -6.42
C ILE A 105 17.81 5.89 -6.73
N GLY A 106 17.54 6.96 -5.98
CA GLY A 106 18.06 8.30 -6.25
C GLY A 106 17.25 9.12 -7.27
N GLN A 107 16.18 8.54 -7.83
CA GLN A 107 15.27 9.29 -8.69
C GLN A 107 14.58 10.39 -7.88
N ARG A 108 14.47 11.60 -8.45
CA ARG A 108 13.82 12.73 -7.78
C ARG A 108 12.46 13.04 -8.37
N TRP A 109 11.51 13.27 -7.49
CA TRP A 109 10.15 13.65 -7.81
C TRP A 109 9.85 15.04 -7.28
N ARG A 110 9.31 15.89 -8.15
CA ARG A 110 8.70 17.16 -7.77
C ARG A 110 7.20 16.96 -7.61
N ILE A 111 6.64 17.38 -6.46
CA ILE A 111 5.23 17.21 -6.15
C ILE A 111 4.65 18.57 -5.74
N GLY A 112 3.49 18.89 -6.32
CA GLY A 112 2.76 20.11 -5.99
C GLY A 112 3.17 21.30 -6.82
N GLY A 113 2.60 22.46 -6.46
CA GLY A 113 2.50 23.70 -7.18
C GLY A 113 3.71 24.27 -7.88
N ASP A 114 3.62 25.54 -8.20
CA ASP A 114 4.68 26.28 -8.82
C ASP A 114 5.96 26.32 -7.96
N ARG A 115 7.06 26.73 -8.55
CA ARG A 115 8.44 26.54 -8.09
C ARG A 115 8.74 26.83 -6.61
N LEU A 116 7.89 27.59 -5.91
CA LEU A 116 8.15 28.03 -4.54
C LEU A 116 7.42 27.22 -3.46
N GLY A 117 6.42 26.42 -3.83
CA GLY A 117 5.64 25.59 -2.89
C GLY A 117 5.80 24.10 -3.10
N ALA A 118 6.45 23.66 -4.18
CA ALA A 118 6.62 22.26 -4.52
C ALA A 118 7.64 21.58 -3.58
N ALA A 119 7.32 20.37 -3.12
CA ALA A 119 8.28 19.50 -2.48
C ALA A 119 9.12 18.75 -3.53
N VAL A 120 10.41 18.53 -3.24
CA VAL A 120 11.27 17.63 -4.00
C VAL A 120 11.67 16.47 -3.11
N LEU A 121 11.31 15.27 -3.52
CA LEU A 121 11.59 14.03 -2.80
C LEU A 121 12.51 13.14 -3.61
N GLU A 122 13.36 12.35 -2.95
CA GLU A 122 14.28 11.42 -3.58
C GLU A 122 14.00 9.99 -3.14
N VAL A 123 13.90 9.07 -4.09
CA VAL A 123 13.69 7.64 -3.85
C VAL A 123 14.93 7.03 -3.20
N THR A 124 14.76 6.36 -2.06
CA THR A 124 15.88 5.87 -1.24
C THR A 124 15.92 4.36 -1.10
N LEU A 125 14.87 3.76 -0.56
CA LEU A 125 14.86 2.37 -0.13
C LEU A 125 13.53 1.68 -0.46
N PRO A 126 13.53 0.35 -0.67
CA PRO A 126 12.30 -0.43 -0.65
C PRO A 126 11.73 -0.53 0.77
N ARG A 127 10.42 -0.64 0.88
CA ARG A 127 9.80 -1.04 2.14
C ARG A 127 9.95 -2.54 2.34
N THR A 128 10.55 -2.93 3.47
CA THR A 128 10.57 -4.32 3.91
C THR A 128 9.36 -4.62 4.80
N PRO A 129 8.66 -5.75 4.60
CA PRO A 129 7.55 -6.13 5.46
C PRO A 129 8.06 -6.46 6.87
N CYS A 130 7.33 -5.99 7.88
CA CYS A 130 7.66 -6.22 9.28
C CYS A 130 6.49 -6.85 10.04
N THR A 131 6.72 -7.26 11.28
CA THR A 131 5.69 -7.88 12.11
C THR A 131 4.53 -6.95 12.44
N THR A 132 4.79 -5.65 12.63
CA THR A 132 3.75 -4.62 12.79
C THR A 132 2.83 -4.57 11.57
N PHE A 133 3.42 -4.59 10.38
CA PHE A 133 2.64 -4.60 9.14
C PHE A 133 1.81 -5.89 8.98
N SER A 134 2.38 -7.04 9.34
CA SER A 134 1.64 -8.31 9.31
C SER A 134 0.45 -8.31 10.28
N ARG A 135 0.63 -7.77 11.48
CA ARG A 135 -0.46 -7.64 12.46
C ARG A 135 -1.54 -6.65 12.01
N TRP A 136 -1.13 -5.56 11.36
CA TRP A 136 -2.05 -4.56 10.83
C TRP A 136 -2.95 -5.11 9.72
N VAL A 137 -2.37 -5.89 8.82
CA VAL A 137 -3.08 -6.41 7.64
C VAL A 137 -4.00 -7.58 7.99
N GLU A 138 -3.66 -8.36 9.01
CA GLU A 138 -4.42 -9.53 9.49
C GLU A 138 -4.65 -10.62 8.42
N GLU A 139 -3.74 -10.72 7.44
CA GLU A 139 -3.80 -11.73 6.39
C GLU A 139 -2.82 -12.87 6.66
N PRO A 140 -3.20 -14.14 6.44
CA PRO A 140 -2.31 -15.27 6.59
C PRO A 140 -1.08 -15.14 5.68
N HIS A 141 0.08 -15.48 6.24
CA HIS A 141 1.36 -15.47 5.50
C HIS A 141 1.71 -14.14 4.83
N TRP A 142 1.23 -13.01 5.40
CA TRP A 142 1.35 -11.69 4.77
C TRP A 142 2.78 -11.33 4.38
N VAL A 143 3.74 -11.52 5.29
CA VAL A 143 5.16 -11.20 5.01
C VAL A 143 5.65 -11.96 3.78
N THR A 144 5.35 -13.24 3.69
CA THR A 144 5.75 -14.09 2.56
C THR A 144 5.08 -13.61 1.26
N ARG A 145 3.76 -13.44 1.27
CA ARG A 145 2.98 -12.99 0.10
C ARG A 145 3.46 -11.63 -0.41
N PHE A 146 3.69 -10.68 0.51
CA PHE A 146 4.17 -9.35 0.17
C PHE A 146 5.58 -9.38 -0.43
N THR A 147 6.48 -10.18 0.18
CA THR A 147 7.84 -10.38 -0.33
C THR A 147 7.84 -11.02 -1.72
N GLU A 148 7.02 -12.03 -1.93
CA GLU A 148 6.91 -12.75 -3.19
C GLU A 148 6.40 -11.88 -4.33
N ARG A 149 5.43 -11.02 -4.04
CA ARG A 149 4.87 -10.10 -5.04
C ARG A 149 5.83 -8.98 -5.38
N ALA A 150 6.64 -8.55 -4.41
CA ALA A 150 7.61 -7.46 -4.54
C ALA A 150 7.01 -6.13 -5.04
N ASP A 151 5.72 -5.89 -4.84
CA ASP A 151 5.05 -4.60 -5.02
C ASP A 151 5.17 -3.82 -3.69
N VAL A 152 6.39 -3.35 -3.42
CA VAL A 152 6.79 -2.92 -2.07
C VAL A 152 6.70 -1.40 -1.84
N GLY A 153 6.47 -0.61 -2.90
CA GLY A 153 6.55 0.84 -2.80
C GLY A 153 7.97 1.32 -2.50
N ALA A 154 8.12 2.60 -2.20
CA ALA A 154 9.41 3.24 -2.00
C ALA A 154 9.40 4.17 -0.79
N TYR A 155 10.47 4.14 0.01
CA TYR A 155 10.78 5.22 0.93
C TYR A 155 11.41 6.39 0.19
N LEU A 156 11.18 7.58 0.72
CA LEU A 156 11.62 8.85 0.14
C LEU A 156 12.26 9.71 1.22
N ARG A 157 13.33 10.41 0.85
CA ARG A 157 13.89 11.51 1.65
C ARG A 157 13.43 12.86 1.12
N VAL A 158 13.39 13.86 1.98
CA VAL A 158 13.10 15.24 1.61
C VAL A 158 14.39 15.89 1.09
N VAL A 159 14.37 16.33 -0.16
CA VAL A 159 15.44 17.12 -0.78
C VAL A 159 15.12 18.60 -0.66
N GLN A 160 13.86 18.96 -0.87
CA GLN A 160 13.33 20.30 -0.71
C GLN A 160 11.99 20.21 0.01
N PRO A 161 11.84 20.89 1.16
CA PRO A 161 10.55 21.06 1.82
C PRO A 161 9.52 21.72 0.91
N GLY A 162 8.24 21.48 1.19
CA GLY A 162 7.15 22.07 0.42
C GLY A 162 5.80 21.65 0.95
N THR A 163 4.75 21.89 0.16
CA THR A 163 3.36 21.55 0.51
C THR A 163 2.77 20.68 -0.57
N VAL A 164 2.09 19.61 -0.17
CA VAL A 164 1.48 18.64 -1.07
C VAL A 164 0.02 18.40 -0.72
N LYS A 165 -0.80 18.08 -1.72
CA LYS A 165 -2.22 17.75 -1.53
C LYS A 165 -2.67 16.74 -2.59
N ALA A 166 -3.78 16.08 -2.34
CA ALA A 166 -4.44 15.25 -3.34
C ALA A 166 -4.73 16.06 -4.62
N GLY A 167 -4.46 15.46 -5.77
CA GLY A 167 -4.57 16.07 -7.09
C GLY A 167 -3.28 16.70 -7.63
N ASP A 168 -2.25 16.84 -6.80
CA ASP A 168 -0.96 17.37 -7.27
C ASP A 168 -0.29 16.42 -8.26
N VAL A 169 0.38 17.00 -9.24
CA VAL A 169 1.21 16.24 -10.19
C VAL A 169 2.49 15.79 -9.49
N VAL A 170 2.83 14.54 -9.68
CA VAL A 170 4.12 13.94 -9.30
C VAL A 170 4.96 13.84 -10.55
N GLU A 171 5.98 14.67 -10.68
CA GLU A 171 6.84 14.74 -11.85
C GLU A 171 8.23 14.19 -11.57
N VAL A 172 8.71 13.29 -12.42
CA VAL A 172 10.09 12.78 -12.34
C VAL A 172 11.03 13.85 -12.94
N VAL A 173 11.82 14.51 -12.10
CA VAL A 173 12.71 15.60 -12.50
C VAL A 173 14.15 15.17 -12.71
N SER A 174 14.56 14.03 -12.16
CA SER A 174 15.86 13.42 -12.47
C SER A 174 15.84 11.92 -12.21
N THR A 175 16.63 11.19 -13.00
CA THR A 175 16.80 9.74 -12.85
C THR A 175 18.29 9.40 -13.00
N PRO A 176 18.91 8.74 -12.00
CA PRO A 176 20.30 8.31 -12.09
C PRO A 176 20.54 7.27 -13.21
N GLU A 177 21.71 7.32 -13.81
CA GLU A 177 22.08 6.45 -14.95
C GLU A 177 22.26 4.97 -14.57
N HIS A 178 22.54 4.66 -13.30
CA HIS A 178 22.75 3.27 -12.86
C HIS A 178 21.53 2.37 -13.05
N GLY A 179 20.32 2.93 -13.14
CA GLY A 179 19.09 2.22 -13.46
C GLY A 179 18.63 1.17 -12.44
N VAL A 180 19.24 1.10 -11.25
CA VAL A 180 18.85 0.13 -10.20
C VAL A 180 17.52 0.57 -9.59
N THR A 181 16.48 -0.24 -9.78
CA THR A 181 15.14 0.09 -9.27
C THR A 181 14.96 -0.36 -7.81
N VAL A 182 13.92 0.18 -7.16
CA VAL A 182 13.48 -0.23 -5.82
C VAL A 182 13.22 -1.74 -5.79
N ARG A 183 12.49 -2.29 -6.78
CA ARG A 183 12.23 -3.72 -6.92
C ARG A 183 13.52 -4.55 -7.00
N GLN A 184 14.46 -4.10 -7.81
CA GLN A 184 15.75 -4.80 -7.95
C GLN A 184 16.56 -4.77 -6.66
N LEU A 185 16.57 -3.64 -5.95
CA LEU A 185 17.25 -3.53 -4.67
C LEU A 185 16.59 -4.47 -3.64
N PHE A 186 15.26 -4.46 -3.55
CA PHE A 186 14.49 -5.34 -2.66
C PHE A 186 14.80 -6.81 -2.92
N THR A 187 14.69 -7.27 -4.16
CA THR A 187 14.93 -8.68 -4.52
C THR A 187 16.39 -9.11 -4.33
N ARG A 188 17.35 -8.19 -4.36
CA ARG A 188 18.77 -8.48 -4.10
C ARG A 188 19.09 -8.54 -2.60
N THR A 189 18.44 -7.75 -1.78
CA THR A 189 18.73 -7.62 -0.35
C THR A 189 17.90 -8.58 0.51
N ASP A 190 16.68 -8.93 0.06
CA ASP A 190 15.82 -9.87 0.77
C ASP A 190 16.18 -11.33 0.40
N PRO A 191 16.62 -12.17 1.38
CA PRO A 191 16.98 -13.58 1.12
C PRO A 191 15.78 -14.41 0.61
N ALA A 192 14.56 -14.11 1.07
CA ALA A 192 13.35 -14.82 0.63
C ALA A 192 12.97 -14.48 -0.82
N ALA A 193 13.24 -13.24 -1.24
CA ALA A 193 13.02 -12.81 -2.61
C ALA A 193 14.05 -13.36 -3.61
N ARG A 194 15.26 -13.72 -3.15
CA ARG A 194 16.33 -14.31 -4.01
C ARG A 194 16.03 -15.72 -4.50
N SER A 195 15.21 -16.46 -3.80
CA SER A 195 14.99 -17.89 -4.04
C SER A 195 14.00 -18.19 -5.17
N ARG A 196 13.53 -17.19 -5.91
CA ARG A 196 12.49 -17.37 -6.92
C ARG A 196 12.87 -16.84 -8.30
N PRO A 197 12.52 -17.57 -9.37
CA PRO A 197 12.57 -17.03 -10.72
C PRO A 197 11.56 -15.85 -10.80
N GLY A 198 12.04 -14.72 -11.28
CA GLY A 198 11.19 -13.54 -11.53
C GLY A 198 9.98 -13.88 -12.41
N PRO A 199 8.88 -13.10 -12.37
CA PRO A 199 7.75 -13.31 -13.25
C PRO A 199 8.24 -13.30 -14.71
N GLY A 200 8.11 -14.45 -15.38
CA GLY A 200 8.44 -14.58 -16.78
C GLY A 200 7.61 -13.60 -17.60
N PRO A 201 8.08 -13.20 -18.80
CA PRO A 201 7.35 -12.29 -19.68
C PRO A 201 5.94 -12.87 -19.91
N GLN A 202 4.91 -12.08 -19.58
CA GLN A 202 3.52 -12.47 -19.80
C GLN A 202 3.31 -12.73 -21.29
N GLY A 203 3.26 -14.00 -21.65
CA GLY A 203 2.98 -14.46 -23.00
C GLY A 203 1.63 -13.93 -23.45
N ARG A 204 1.61 -13.25 -24.57
CA ARG A 204 0.37 -12.84 -25.27
C ARG A 204 -0.52 -14.05 -25.39
N GLY A 205 -1.70 -13.98 -24.80
CA GLY A 205 -2.70 -15.06 -24.79
C GLY A 205 -3.00 -15.56 -26.20
N ARG A 206 -2.62 -16.78 -26.47
CA ARG A 206 -3.18 -17.55 -27.59
C ARG A 206 -4.58 -17.98 -27.16
N GLY A 207 -5.57 -17.58 -27.96
CA GLY A 207 -6.98 -17.91 -27.77
C GLY A 207 -7.16 -19.40 -27.50
N ARG A 208 -7.76 -19.73 -26.38
CA ARG A 208 -8.26 -21.09 -26.10
C ARG A 208 -9.59 -21.28 -26.82
N ALA A 209 -9.60 -22.26 -27.72
CA ALA A 209 -10.80 -22.85 -28.28
C ALA A 209 -11.72 -23.36 -27.16
N GLY A 210 -13.00 -23.06 -27.24
CA GLY A 210 -14.03 -23.45 -26.27
C GLY A 210 -14.20 -24.96 -26.08
N PRO A 211 -14.69 -25.39 -24.92
CA PRO A 211 -14.93 -26.80 -24.65
C PRO A 211 -16.14 -27.31 -25.39
N ARG A 212 -16.01 -28.53 -25.95
CA ARG A 212 -17.10 -29.32 -26.57
C ARG A 212 -18.12 -29.77 -25.50
N PRO A 213 -19.42 -29.87 -25.84
CA PRO A 213 -20.45 -30.34 -24.89
C PRO A 213 -20.36 -31.86 -24.68
N GLY A 214 -20.17 -32.26 -23.44
CA GLY A 214 -20.15 -33.65 -22.98
C GLY A 214 -21.33 -33.98 -22.09
N ARG A 215 -22.20 -34.82 -22.61
CA ARG A 215 -23.15 -35.77 -22.03
C ARG A 215 -23.59 -35.61 -20.57
N ALA A 216 -24.88 -35.40 -20.42
CA ALA A 216 -25.68 -35.54 -19.21
C ALA A 216 -25.51 -36.92 -18.57
N ARG A 217 -25.30 -36.99 -17.25
CA ARG A 217 -25.61 -38.16 -16.42
C ARG A 217 -26.53 -37.73 -15.28
N ASN A 218 -27.67 -38.37 -15.23
CA ASN A 218 -28.69 -38.35 -14.20
C ASN A 218 -28.12 -38.65 -12.81
N ALA A 219 -28.47 -37.86 -11.81
CA ALA A 219 -28.52 -38.31 -10.42
C ALA A 219 -29.59 -37.54 -9.61
N ARG A 220 -30.68 -38.22 -9.41
CA ARG A 220 -31.53 -38.39 -8.24
C ARG A 220 -31.83 -37.17 -7.35
N ARG A 221 -33.11 -36.89 -7.33
CA ARG A 221 -33.90 -36.07 -6.42
C ARG A 221 -33.67 -36.48 -4.94
N HIS A 222 -33.45 -35.50 -4.06
CA HIS A 222 -33.83 -35.62 -2.65
C HIS A 222 -34.72 -34.45 -2.23
N ARG A 223 -35.76 -34.78 -1.50
CA ARG A 223 -36.90 -33.96 -1.07
C ARG A 223 -36.48 -33.04 0.11
N PRO A 224 -37.23 -31.93 0.31
CA PRO A 224 -37.01 -31.01 1.43
C PRO A 224 -37.81 -31.49 2.68
N GLY A 225 -37.24 -31.23 3.83
CA GLY A 225 -37.90 -31.42 5.11
C GLY A 225 -37.32 -30.49 6.16
N GLU A 226 -38.25 -29.76 6.76
CA GLU A 226 -38.27 -29.23 8.13
C GLU A 226 -37.61 -27.88 8.47
N THR A 227 -38.49 -26.94 8.61
CA THR A 227 -38.41 -25.69 9.38
C THR A 227 -38.04 -25.93 10.85
N SER A 228 -37.03 -25.23 11.34
CA SER A 228 -36.82 -25.04 12.77
C SER A 228 -36.80 -23.56 13.09
N THR A 229 -37.82 -23.16 13.79
CA THR A 229 -38.08 -21.85 14.36
C THR A 229 -37.22 -21.68 15.61
N ILE A 230 -36.38 -20.66 15.68
CA ILE A 230 -35.68 -20.25 16.92
C ILE A 230 -36.32 -18.97 17.42
N PRO A 231 -36.75 -18.89 18.70
CA PRO A 231 -37.44 -17.72 19.24
C PRO A 231 -36.46 -16.61 19.67
N LEU A 232 -36.90 -15.37 19.49
CA LEU A 232 -36.30 -14.15 19.96
C LEU A 232 -36.39 -14.05 21.50
N PRO A 233 -35.40 -13.50 22.19
CA PRO A 233 -35.55 -13.15 23.61
C PRO A 233 -36.18 -11.77 23.79
N ASP A 234 -37.03 -11.71 24.79
CA ASP A 234 -37.86 -10.60 25.22
C ASP A 234 -37.10 -9.33 25.61
N ARG A 235 -37.69 -8.22 25.23
CA ARG A 235 -37.41 -6.88 25.80
C ARG A 235 -38.08 -6.78 27.17
N HIS A 236 -37.34 -6.34 28.16
CA HIS A 236 -37.94 -5.77 29.39
C HIS A 236 -37.65 -4.27 29.49
N PRO A 237 -38.64 -3.52 29.93
CA PRO A 237 -38.63 -2.06 29.94
C PRO A 237 -38.34 -1.47 31.32
N THR A 238 -37.88 -0.23 31.28
CA THR A 238 -38.03 0.84 32.27
C THR A 238 -37.73 0.57 33.72
N ASP A 239 -36.83 1.37 34.29
CA ASP A 239 -37.30 2.12 35.46
C ASP A 239 -36.62 3.51 35.59
N ARG A 240 -37.41 4.37 36.10
CA ARG A 240 -37.31 5.82 36.28
C ARG A 240 -36.53 6.19 37.53
N MET A 241 -35.98 7.37 37.44
CA MET A 241 -36.06 8.48 38.43
C MET A 241 -35.28 8.42 39.75
N THR A 242 -34.75 9.58 39.97
CA THR A 242 -34.59 10.40 41.21
C THR A 242 -33.21 10.32 41.85
N SER A 243 -32.50 11.32 41.97
CA SER A 243 -32.45 12.61 42.69
C SER A 243 -31.23 13.40 42.25
#